data_337451333585727cff14d571205d2c5a
#
_entry.id   337451333585727cff14d571205d2c5a
#
_cell.length_a   1.000
_cell.length_b   1.000
_cell.length_c   1.000
_cell.angle_alpha   90.00
_cell.angle_beta   90.00
_cell.angle_gamma   90.00
#
_symmetry.space_group_name_H-M   'P 1'
#
loop_
_entity.id
_entity.type
_entity.pdbx_description
1 polymer ?
#
loop_
_entity_poly.entity_id
_entity_poly.type
_entity_poly.pdbx_seq_one_letter_code
_entity_poly.pdbx_strand_id
1 'polypeptide(L)'
;MNFSWDENKAASNFEKHGISFDEAMLVFADPFLLMSQDRIENGEMRWQSIGEIEGIAVILVAHTWHDKDGEEYIRIISARPADKREKKHYEQNRYWDY
;
A
#
# COMPACT_ATOMS: atom_id res chain seq x y z
N MET A 1 -5.45 4.56 -12.83
CA MET A 1 -4.39 3.93 -12.02
C MET A 1 -4.22 2.48 -12.46
N ASN A 2 -3.00 2.07 -12.76
CA ASN A 2 -2.70 0.74 -13.28
C ASN A 2 -1.90 -0.04 -12.25
N PHE A 3 -2.36 -1.24 -11.90
CA PHE A 3 -1.71 -2.09 -10.91
C PHE A 3 -1.06 -3.29 -11.58
N SER A 4 0.09 -3.68 -11.06
CA SER A 4 0.78 -4.90 -11.47
C SER A 4 1.49 -5.52 -10.27
N TRP A 5 1.90 -6.76 -10.40
CA TRP A 5 2.69 -7.46 -9.39
C TRP A 5 3.25 -8.76 -9.96
N ASP A 6 4.21 -9.30 -9.22
CA ASP A 6 4.78 -10.61 -9.50
C ASP A 6 3.90 -11.67 -8.81
N GLU A 7 3.42 -12.65 -9.57
CA GLU A 7 2.51 -13.67 -9.05
C GLU A 7 3.15 -14.54 -7.95
N ASN A 8 4.45 -14.77 -8.02
CA ASN A 8 5.14 -15.54 -6.98
C ASN A 8 5.19 -14.76 -5.67
N LYS A 9 5.42 -13.46 -5.76
CA LYS A 9 5.39 -12.59 -4.59
C LYS A 9 4.00 -12.48 -4.01
N ALA A 10 2.98 -12.43 -4.85
CA ALA A 10 1.59 -12.41 -4.42
C ALA A 10 1.24 -13.67 -3.63
N ALA A 11 1.64 -14.82 -4.13
CA ALA A 11 1.40 -16.11 -3.46
C ALA A 11 2.12 -16.19 -2.11
N SER A 12 3.41 -15.82 -2.07
CA SER A 12 4.19 -15.80 -0.83
C SER A 12 3.60 -14.85 0.19
N ASN A 13 3.17 -13.68 -0.27
CA ASN A 13 2.60 -12.68 0.61
C ASN A 13 1.29 -13.15 1.23
N PHE A 14 0.45 -13.79 0.43
CA PHE A 14 -0.82 -14.34 0.90
C PHE A 14 -0.58 -15.42 1.95
N GLU A 15 0.38 -16.32 1.69
CA GLU A 15 0.73 -17.37 2.64
C GLU A 15 1.23 -16.80 3.96
N LYS A 16 2.03 -15.74 3.90
CA LYS A 16 2.65 -15.14 5.08
C LYS A 16 1.70 -14.24 5.87
N HIS A 17 0.86 -13.47 5.19
CA HIS A 17 0.06 -12.42 5.81
C HIS A 17 -1.45 -12.57 5.64
N GLY A 18 -1.90 -13.47 4.79
CA GLY A 18 -3.32 -13.69 4.53
C GLY A 18 -3.99 -12.56 3.74
N ILE A 19 -3.21 -11.71 3.10
CA ILE A 19 -3.71 -10.58 2.31
C ILE A 19 -3.35 -10.81 0.86
N SER A 20 -4.34 -10.80 -0.02
CA SER A 20 -4.10 -10.87 -1.46
C SER A 20 -3.70 -9.50 -1.99
N PHE A 21 -3.02 -9.48 -3.14
CA PHE A 21 -2.69 -8.20 -3.77
C PHE A 21 -3.93 -7.56 -4.40
N ASP A 22 -4.95 -8.35 -4.74
CA ASP A 22 -6.25 -7.81 -5.14
C ASP A 22 -6.88 -7.00 -4.01
N GLU A 23 -6.82 -7.51 -2.79
CA GLU A 23 -7.27 -6.78 -1.61
C GLU A 23 -6.41 -5.54 -1.35
N ALA A 24 -5.09 -5.67 -1.51
CA ALA A 24 -4.17 -4.55 -1.30
C ALA A 24 -4.46 -3.36 -2.21
N MET A 25 -4.98 -3.60 -3.42
CA MET A 25 -5.38 -2.52 -4.33
C MET A 25 -6.42 -1.59 -3.70
N LEU A 26 -7.26 -2.11 -2.81
CA LEU A 26 -8.33 -1.34 -2.17
C LEU A 26 -7.80 -0.24 -1.27
N VAL A 27 -6.57 -0.37 -0.78
CA VAL A 27 -5.91 0.67 0.02
C VAL A 27 -5.84 1.98 -0.76
N PHE A 28 -5.63 1.91 -2.07
CA PHE A 28 -5.48 3.09 -2.92
C PHE A 28 -6.82 3.80 -3.22
N ALA A 29 -7.93 3.20 -2.82
CA ALA A 29 -9.24 3.82 -2.91
C ALA A 29 -9.63 4.55 -1.62
N ASP A 30 -8.84 4.41 -0.56
CA ASP A 30 -9.09 5.09 0.71
C ASP A 30 -8.80 6.58 0.56
N PRO A 31 -9.78 7.47 0.79
CA PRO A 31 -9.55 8.92 0.71
C PRO A 31 -8.57 9.43 1.77
N PHE A 32 -8.31 8.65 2.81
CA PHE A 32 -7.36 9.00 3.87
C PHE A 32 -6.03 8.27 3.73
N LEU A 33 -5.76 7.73 2.55
CA LEU A 33 -4.50 7.07 2.23
C LEU A 33 -3.30 7.90 2.65
N LEU A 34 -2.38 7.30 3.36
CA LEU A 34 -1.14 7.93 3.77
C LEU A 34 0.01 7.30 2.99
N MET A 35 0.54 8.04 2.03
CA MET A 35 1.65 7.56 1.19
C MET A 35 2.93 8.29 1.55
N SER A 36 4.02 7.54 1.71
CA SER A 36 5.33 8.11 2.01
C SER A 36 6.43 7.36 1.28
N GLN A 37 7.54 8.06 1.03
CA GLN A 37 8.74 7.45 0.47
C GLN A 37 9.39 6.56 1.52
N ASP A 38 9.85 5.39 1.10
CA ASP A 38 10.56 4.47 1.98
C ASP A 38 12.06 4.53 1.72
N ARG A 39 12.50 3.97 0.60
CA ARG A 39 13.92 3.91 0.25
C ARG A 39 14.09 3.67 -1.24
N ILE A 40 15.33 3.87 -1.70
CA ILE A 40 15.69 3.49 -3.07
C ILE A 40 16.31 2.09 -3.01
N GLU A 41 15.79 1.19 -3.84
CA GLU A 41 16.29 -0.17 -3.93
C GLU A 41 16.46 -0.53 -5.40
N ASN A 42 17.67 -0.97 -5.76
CA ASN A 42 18.01 -1.27 -7.15
C ASN A 42 17.71 -0.10 -8.11
N GLY A 43 18.00 1.12 -7.65
CA GLY A 43 17.80 2.33 -8.46
C GLY A 43 16.35 2.79 -8.55
N GLU A 44 15.43 2.15 -7.84
CA GLU A 44 14.01 2.45 -7.90
C GLU A 44 13.48 2.89 -6.54
N MET A 45 12.76 4.01 -6.53
CA MET A 45 12.13 4.50 -5.30
C MET A 45 11.02 3.54 -4.87
N ARG A 46 11.08 3.15 -3.60
CA ARG A 46 10.05 2.34 -2.94
C ARG A 46 9.19 3.25 -2.09
N TRP A 47 7.90 2.99 -2.12
CA TRP A 47 6.89 3.74 -1.39
C TRP A 47 6.16 2.82 -0.41
N GLN A 48 5.60 3.43 0.62
CA GLN A 48 4.69 2.74 1.55
C GLN A 48 3.39 3.50 1.58
N SER A 49 2.28 2.78 1.46
CA SER A 49 0.95 3.34 1.59
C SER A 49 0.21 2.63 2.71
N ILE A 50 -0.41 3.40 3.58
CA ILE A 50 -1.24 2.87 4.65
C ILE A 50 -2.67 3.30 4.37
N GLY A 51 -3.59 2.36 4.37
CA GLY A 51 -4.98 2.64 4.13
C GLY A 51 -5.89 1.59 4.71
N GLU A 52 -7.17 1.91 4.77
CA GLU A 52 -8.18 1.05 5.32
C GLU A 52 -8.91 0.31 4.20
N ILE A 53 -9.15 -0.98 4.40
CA ILE A 53 -9.90 -1.80 3.47
C ILE A 53 -11.29 -2.02 4.02
N GLU A 54 -12.30 -1.53 3.31
CA GLU A 54 -13.72 -1.72 3.62
C GLU A 54 -14.10 -1.33 5.05
N GLY A 55 -13.40 -0.36 5.64
CA GLY A 55 -13.68 0.10 7.00
C GLY A 55 -13.31 -0.90 8.08
N ILE A 56 -12.59 -1.98 7.76
CA ILE A 56 -12.34 -3.07 8.68
C ILE A 56 -10.88 -3.19 9.08
N ALA A 57 -9.98 -3.12 8.11
CA ALA A 57 -8.57 -3.40 8.36
C ALA A 57 -7.67 -2.31 7.81
N VAL A 58 -6.66 -1.93 8.59
CA VAL A 58 -5.63 -0.99 8.17
C VAL A 58 -4.42 -1.78 7.68
N ILE A 59 -4.04 -1.57 6.45
CA ILE A 59 -3.03 -2.37 5.74
C ILE A 59 -1.89 -1.45 5.29
N LEU A 60 -0.66 -1.95 5.40
CA LEU A 60 0.50 -1.29 4.83
C LEU A 60 0.91 -2.01 3.55
N VAL A 61 0.99 -1.26 2.46
CA VAL A 61 1.39 -1.78 1.16
C VAL A 61 2.72 -1.17 0.75
N ALA A 62 3.71 -2.01 0.44
CA ALA A 62 4.96 -1.58 -0.16
C ALA A 62 4.80 -1.68 -1.67
N HIS A 63 5.21 -0.63 -2.37
CA HIS A 63 4.97 -0.56 -3.82
C HIS A 63 5.92 0.42 -4.50
N THR A 64 5.95 0.37 -5.83
CA THR A 64 6.54 1.43 -6.65
C THR A 64 5.44 2.37 -7.09
N TRP A 65 5.83 3.52 -7.63
CA TRP A 65 4.87 4.48 -8.17
C TRP A 65 5.53 5.25 -9.29
N HIS A 66 4.91 5.25 -10.45
CA HIS A 66 5.38 5.99 -11.61
C HIS A 66 4.21 6.71 -12.25
N ASP A 67 4.42 7.96 -12.61
CA ASP A 67 3.47 8.75 -13.41
C ASP A 67 4.07 8.85 -14.80
N LYS A 68 3.35 8.35 -15.80
CA LYS A 68 3.79 8.40 -17.18
C LYS A 68 2.64 8.89 -18.05
N ASP A 69 2.83 10.04 -18.67
CA ASP A 69 1.84 10.66 -19.57
C ASP A 69 0.48 10.83 -18.90
N GLY A 70 0.47 11.19 -17.63
CA GLY A 70 -0.75 11.41 -16.86
C GLY A 70 -1.38 10.14 -16.30
N GLU A 71 -0.78 8.98 -16.53
CA GLU A 71 -1.26 7.72 -15.97
C GLU A 71 -0.34 7.23 -14.87
N GLU A 72 -0.94 6.78 -13.78
CA GLU A 72 -0.21 6.24 -12.64
C GLU A 72 -0.06 4.72 -12.76
N TYR A 73 1.14 4.24 -12.48
CA TYR A 73 1.50 2.83 -12.50
C TYR A 73 2.04 2.43 -11.14
N ILE A 74 1.38 1.48 -10.51
CA ILE A 74 1.76 0.97 -9.19
C ILE A 74 2.05 -0.51 -9.30
N ARG A 75 3.27 -0.92 -8.90
CA ARG A 75 3.61 -2.33 -8.76
C ARG A 75 3.61 -2.65 -7.29
N ILE A 76 2.71 -3.53 -6.87
CA ILE A 76 2.61 -3.97 -5.49
C ILE A 76 3.71 -4.98 -5.20
N ILE A 77 4.41 -4.79 -4.10
CA ILE A 77 5.55 -5.62 -3.70
C ILE A 77 5.20 -6.49 -2.50
N SER A 78 4.52 -5.91 -1.51
CA SER A 78 4.06 -6.64 -0.34
C SER A 78 2.89 -5.92 0.31
N ALA A 79 2.12 -6.66 1.09
CA ALA A 79 1.00 -6.10 1.84
C ALA A 79 0.86 -6.87 3.15
N ARG A 80 0.79 -6.14 4.25
CA ARG A 80 0.65 -6.73 5.58
C ARG A 80 -0.28 -5.87 6.44
N PRO A 81 -0.84 -6.44 7.50
CA PRO A 81 -1.57 -5.61 8.47
C PRO A 81 -0.63 -4.54 9.03
N ALA A 82 -1.14 -3.33 9.18
CA ALA A 82 -0.40 -2.26 9.83
C ALA A 82 -0.14 -2.64 11.29
N ASP A 83 1.04 -2.31 11.80
CA ASP A 83 1.33 -2.51 13.21
C ASP A 83 0.66 -1.39 14.03
N LYS A 84 0.77 -1.48 15.33
CA LYS A 84 0.12 -0.56 16.26
C LYS A 84 0.53 0.90 16.03
N ARG A 85 1.82 1.12 15.78
CA ARG A 85 2.38 2.46 15.55
C ARG A 85 1.91 3.03 14.21
N GLU A 86 1.95 2.21 13.18
CA GLU A 86 1.50 2.59 11.84
C GLU A 86 0.01 2.91 11.83
N LYS A 87 -0.76 2.09 12.50
CA LYS A 87 -2.21 2.28 12.64
C LYS A 87 -2.53 3.59 13.33
N LYS A 88 -1.81 3.89 14.40
CA LYS A 88 -1.96 5.14 15.14
C LYS A 88 -1.64 6.35 14.25
N HIS A 89 -0.56 6.26 13.49
CA HIS A 89 -0.16 7.32 12.55
C HIS A 89 -1.24 7.56 11.49
N TYR A 90 -1.78 6.48 10.93
CA TYR A 90 -2.87 6.56 9.96
C TYR A 90 -4.11 7.21 10.58
N GLU A 91 -4.50 6.80 11.78
CA GLU A 91 -5.66 7.33 12.47
C GLU A 91 -5.50 8.82 12.79
N GLN A 92 -4.33 9.23 13.23
CA GLN A 92 -4.03 10.64 13.49
C GLN A 92 -4.14 11.47 12.22
N ASN A 93 -3.61 10.97 11.10
CA ASN A 93 -3.71 11.64 9.82
C ASN A 93 -5.16 11.79 9.37
N ARG A 94 -5.95 10.75 9.56
CA ARG A 94 -7.37 10.73 9.21
C ARG A 94 -8.20 11.74 10.00
N TYR A 95 -7.98 11.81 11.30
CA TYR A 95 -8.75 12.71 12.16
C TYR A 95 -8.24 14.15 12.14
N TRP A 96 -7.00 14.35 11.74
CA TRP A 96 -6.39 15.68 11.70
C TRP A 96 -6.96 16.54 10.58
N ASP A 97 -7.53 15.95 9.55
CA ASP A 97 -8.09 16.65 8.40
C ASP A 97 -9.49 17.26 8.65
N TYR A 98 -9.97 17.22 9.85
CA TYR A 98 -11.25 17.83 10.18
C TYR A 98 -11.07 19.28 10.64
#